data_baf7967991c1f26e83cd0810cfbc57d8
#
_entry.id   baf7967991c1f26e83cd0810cfbc57d8
#
_cell.length_a   1.000
_cell.length_b   1.000
_cell.length_c   1.000
_cell.angle_alpha   90.00
_cell.angle_beta   90.00
_cell.angle_gamma   90.00
#
_symmetry.space_group_name_H-M   'P 1'
#
loop_
_entity.id
_entity.type
_entity.pdbx_description
1 polymer ?
#
loop_
_entity_poly.entity_id
_entity_poly.type
_entity_poly.pdbx_seq_one_letter_code
_entity_poly.pdbx_strand_id
1 'polypeptide(L)'
;LFRSLKEMMDSYAEYEWEILFVNDGSHDKTLEVIKFLRSQDERINFVDLSRNFGKEVAMLAGFDYATGDCLVIMDADLQHPPHLIPEMLKYWEEGYDDVYAKRITRGKESLMRKYLSLLFYKLLQKTTRVEILPNVGDFRLLDRCCINALKQLRESQRYTKGMYCWIGFRKKEIKFEQEDRVAG
;
A
#
# COMPACT_ATOMS: atom_id res chain seq x y z
N LEU A 1 -10.61 -10.31 3.84
CA LEU A 1 -9.36 -9.60 4.16
C LEU A 1 -9.07 -9.62 5.67
N PHE A 2 -9.95 -9.08 6.53
CA PHE A 2 -9.68 -9.00 7.97
C PHE A 2 -9.36 -10.38 8.58
N ARG A 3 -10.14 -11.42 8.26
CA ARG A 3 -9.88 -12.78 8.77
C ARG A 3 -8.47 -13.27 8.41
N SER A 4 -8.06 -13.12 7.15
CA SER A 4 -6.74 -13.56 6.70
C SER A 4 -5.61 -12.73 7.32
N LEU A 5 -5.81 -11.42 7.53
CA LEU A 5 -4.87 -10.57 8.26
C LEU A 5 -4.76 -11.00 9.72
N LYS A 6 -5.90 -11.26 10.38
CA LYS A 6 -5.90 -11.70 11.77
C LYS A 6 -5.17 -13.02 11.96
N GLU A 7 -5.44 -14.02 11.12
CA GLU A 7 -4.75 -15.32 11.13
C GLU A 7 -3.23 -15.15 10.96
N MET A 8 -2.81 -14.29 10.03
CA MET A 8 -1.40 -13.97 9.81
C MET A 8 -0.80 -13.27 11.05
N MET A 9 -1.42 -12.22 11.58
CA MET A 9 -0.95 -11.49 12.75
C MET A 9 -0.83 -12.38 13.99
N ASP A 10 -1.81 -13.25 14.21
CA ASP A 10 -1.82 -14.19 15.34
C ASP A 10 -0.72 -15.26 15.21
N SER A 11 -0.24 -15.55 13.97
CA SER A 11 0.87 -16.47 13.69
C SER A 11 2.25 -15.83 13.88
N TYR A 12 2.34 -14.50 13.95
CA TYR A 12 3.57 -13.72 14.13
C TYR A 12 3.44 -12.81 15.37
N ALA A 13 3.26 -13.47 16.53
CA ALA A 13 3.02 -12.81 17.81
C ALA A 13 4.24 -12.09 18.41
N GLU A 14 5.42 -12.23 17.79
CA GLU A 14 6.63 -11.48 18.12
C GLU A 14 6.56 -10.00 17.72
N TYR A 15 5.60 -9.62 16.86
CA TYR A 15 5.35 -8.23 16.47
C TYR A 15 4.11 -7.67 17.17
N GLU A 16 4.16 -6.39 17.47
CA GLU A 16 2.96 -5.62 17.83
C GLU A 16 2.26 -5.14 16.57
N TRP A 17 0.99 -5.54 16.40
CA TRP A 17 0.22 -5.29 15.18
C TRP A 17 -0.81 -4.19 15.37
N GLU A 18 -0.89 -3.30 14.39
CA GLU A 18 -1.97 -2.33 14.22
C GLU A 18 -2.60 -2.50 12.82
N ILE A 19 -3.93 -2.49 12.74
CA ILE A 19 -4.65 -2.33 11.47
C ILE A 19 -5.29 -0.95 11.49
N LEU A 20 -4.88 -0.09 10.56
CA LEU A 20 -5.47 1.23 10.38
C LEU A 20 -6.30 1.27 9.09
N PHE A 21 -7.62 1.24 9.23
CA PHE A 21 -8.53 1.47 8.11
C PHE A 21 -8.65 2.96 7.80
N VAL A 22 -8.55 3.33 6.54
CA VAL A 22 -8.84 4.70 6.09
C VAL A 22 -10.09 4.65 5.22
N ASN A 23 -11.20 5.18 5.72
CA ASN A 23 -12.44 5.31 4.99
C ASN A 23 -12.46 6.65 4.23
N ASP A 24 -12.43 6.58 2.91
CA ASP A 24 -12.44 7.75 2.03
C ASP A 24 -13.87 8.16 1.66
N GLY A 25 -14.68 8.43 2.68
CA GLY A 25 -16.05 8.94 2.53
C GLY A 25 -17.02 7.96 1.88
N SER A 26 -16.97 6.67 2.24
CA SER A 26 -17.93 5.67 1.75
C SER A 26 -19.35 5.98 2.18
N HIS A 27 -20.32 5.78 1.28
CA HIS A 27 -21.75 6.01 1.53
C HIS A 27 -22.52 4.72 1.85
N ASP A 28 -21.84 3.58 1.84
CA ASP A 28 -22.39 2.26 2.17
C ASP A 28 -22.14 1.89 3.65
N LYS A 29 -22.28 0.61 3.97
CA LYS A 29 -22.06 0.10 5.34
C LYS A 29 -20.60 -0.06 5.73
N THR A 30 -19.64 0.40 4.94
CA THR A 30 -18.19 0.23 5.20
C THR A 30 -17.82 0.73 6.60
N LEU A 31 -18.24 1.93 6.96
CA LEU A 31 -17.90 2.52 8.27
C LEU A 31 -18.52 1.74 9.43
N GLU A 32 -19.76 1.25 9.28
CA GLU A 32 -20.42 0.41 10.30
C GLU A 32 -19.65 -0.89 10.52
N VAL A 33 -19.21 -1.54 9.43
CA VAL A 33 -18.39 -2.75 9.48
C VAL A 33 -17.06 -2.50 10.16
N ILE A 34 -16.36 -1.40 9.85
CA ILE A 34 -15.09 -1.05 10.49
C ILE A 34 -15.27 -0.83 11.99
N LYS A 35 -16.31 -0.08 12.41
CA LYS A 35 -16.63 0.13 13.83
C LYS A 35 -16.96 -1.18 14.55
N PHE A 36 -17.67 -2.08 13.90
CA PHE A 36 -17.93 -3.41 14.44
C PHE A 36 -16.64 -4.22 14.62
N LEU A 37 -15.75 -4.23 13.62
CA LEU A 37 -14.47 -4.92 13.71
C LEU A 37 -13.60 -4.34 14.85
N ARG A 38 -13.57 -3.01 15.01
CA ARG A 38 -12.89 -2.33 16.10
C ARG A 38 -13.39 -2.79 17.47
N SER A 39 -14.71 -3.02 17.61
CA SER A 39 -15.27 -3.51 18.89
C SER A 39 -14.90 -4.96 19.21
N GLN A 40 -14.41 -5.72 18.23
CA GLN A 40 -14.01 -7.13 18.38
C GLN A 40 -12.49 -7.30 18.54
N ASP A 41 -11.68 -6.34 18.09
CA ASP A 41 -10.23 -6.41 18.14
C ASP A 41 -9.65 -5.00 18.33
N GLU A 42 -9.00 -4.78 19.47
CA GLU A 42 -8.44 -3.47 19.84
C GLU A 42 -7.24 -3.03 18.98
N ARG A 43 -6.64 -3.96 18.23
CA ARG A 43 -5.58 -3.66 17.26
C ARG A 43 -6.09 -2.88 16.04
N ILE A 44 -7.42 -2.78 15.88
CA ILE A 44 -8.05 -2.07 14.78
C ILE A 44 -8.27 -0.61 15.13
N ASN A 45 -7.75 0.27 14.29
CA ASN A 45 -8.01 1.69 14.30
C ASN A 45 -8.60 2.14 12.96
N PHE A 46 -9.19 3.32 12.91
CA PHE A 46 -9.68 3.86 11.65
C PHE A 46 -9.63 5.39 11.60
N VAL A 47 -9.48 5.89 10.39
CA VAL A 47 -9.66 7.29 10.03
C VAL A 47 -10.87 7.38 9.11
N ASP A 48 -11.81 8.25 9.42
CA ASP A 48 -13.02 8.48 8.63
C ASP A 48 -12.95 9.88 8.02
N LEU A 49 -12.78 9.96 6.71
CA LEU A 49 -12.70 11.22 6.00
C LEU A 49 -14.10 11.75 5.70
N SER A 50 -14.30 13.06 5.82
CA SER A 50 -15.60 13.74 5.69
C SER A 50 -16.26 13.58 4.30
N ARG A 51 -15.50 13.23 3.27
CA ARG A 51 -15.95 12.93 1.90
C ARG A 51 -14.88 12.15 1.16
N ASN A 52 -15.16 11.71 -0.05
CA ASN A 52 -14.16 11.16 -0.94
C ASN A 52 -13.17 12.25 -1.39
N PHE A 53 -11.91 12.12 -0.96
CA PHE A 53 -10.77 12.96 -1.34
C PHE A 53 -9.85 12.27 -2.34
N GLY A 54 -10.04 10.98 -2.57
CA GLY A 54 -9.25 10.12 -3.44
C GLY A 54 -8.13 9.37 -2.73
N LYS A 55 -7.73 8.26 -3.35
CA LYS A 55 -6.77 7.30 -2.80
C LYS A 55 -5.47 7.94 -2.26
N GLU A 56 -4.92 8.92 -2.98
CA GLU A 56 -3.65 9.57 -2.63
C GLU A 56 -3.75 10.33 -1.29
N VAL A 57 -4.89 11.01 -1.05
CA VAL A 57 -5.14 11.71 0.21
C VAL A 57 -5.45 10.73 1.33
N ALA A 58 -6.21 9.67 1.04
CA ALA A 58 -6.48 8.61 2.00
C ALA A 58 -5.18 7.93 2.47
N MET A 59 -4.24 7.64 1.56
CA MET A 59 -2.92 7.12 1.92
C MET A 59 -2.13 8.09 2.79
N LEU A 60 -2.17 9.40 2.50
CA LEU A 60 -1.51 10.41 3.33
C LEU A 60 -2.08 10.41 4.75
N ALA A 61 -3.41 10.34 4.89
CA ALA A 61 -4.04 10.19 6.20
C ALA A 61 -3.56 8.91 6.92
N GLY A 62 -3.43 7.79 6.20
CA GLY A 62 -2.84 6.56 6.74
C GLY A 62 -1.42 6.79 7.26
N PHE A 63 -0.56 7.49 6.51
CA PHE A 63 0.79 7.82 6.97
C PHE A 63 0.80 8.71 8.21
N ASP A 64 -0.15 9.65 8.33
CA ASP A 64 -0.21 10.57 9.47
C ASP A 64 -0.59 9.88 10.77
N TYR A 65 -1.47 8.90 10.71
CA TYR A 65 -2.04 8.24 11.90
C TYR A 65 -1.40 6.89 12.26
N ALA A 66 -0.69 6.23 11.33
CA ALA A 66 -0.02 4.98 11.61
C ALA A 66 1.12 5.14 12.64
N THR A 67 1.22 4.25 13.62
CA THR A 67 2.13 4.35 14.77
C THR A 67 3.30 3.38 14.73
N GLY A 68 3.20 2.22 14.06
CA GLY A 68 4.22 1.15 14.02
C GLY A 68 5.58 1.57 13.44
N ASP A 69 6.63 0.81 13.68
CA ASP A 69 8.00 1.05 13.16
C ASP A 69 8.09 0.86 11.64
N CYS A 70 7.22 0.05 11.08
CA CYS A 70 7.01 -0.07 9.63
C CYS A 70 5.50 -0.09 9.32
N LEU A 71 5.15 0.12 8.06
CA LEU A 71 3.77 0.17 7.57
C LEU A 71 3.62 -0.64 6.29
N VAL A 72 2.68 -1.57 6.26
CA VAL A 72 2.26 -2.25 5.03
C VAL A 72 1.02 -1.57 4.46
N ILE A 73 1.09 -1.14 3.21
CA ILE A 73 -0.02 -0.52 2.48
C ILE A 73 -0.74 -1.60 1.69
N MET A 74 -2.06 -1.71 1.87
CA MET A 74 -2.90 -2.68 1.18
C MET A 74 -4.21 -2.06 0.73
N ASP A 75 -4.68 -2.45 -0.46
CA ASP A 75 -6.05 -2.19 -0.89
C ASP A 75 -7.00 -3.22 -0.27
N ALA A 76 -8.24 -2.82 0.05
CA ALA A 76 -9.22 -3.68 0.71
C ALA A 76 -9.91 -4.68 -0.24
N ASP A 77 -9.56 -4.70 -1.53
CA ASP A 77 -10.20 -5.47 -2.60
C ASP A 77 -9.72 -6.93 -2.75
N LEU A 78 -8.90 -7.41 -1.81
CA LEU A 78 -8.31 -8.76 -1.78
C LEU A 78 -7.31 -9.06 -2.91
N GLN A 79 -6.90 -8.08 -3.68
CA GLN A 79 -5.88 -8.28 -4.73
C GLN A 79 -4.44 -8.31 -4.17
N HIS A 80 -4.26 -7.95 -2.91
CA HIS A 80 -2.99 -7.95 -2.19
C HIS A 80 -2.96 -9.10 -1.19
N PRO A 81 -2.16 -10.16 -1.42
CA PRO A 81 -2.17 -11.34 -0.58
C PRO A 81 -1.46 -11.13 0.76
N PRO A 82 -2.16 -11.27 1.91
CA PRO A 82 -1.56 -11.06 3.23
C PRO A 82 -0.38 -11.99 3.55
N HIS A 83 -0.31 -13.17 2.93
CA HIS A 83 0.77 -14.13 3.16
C HIS A 83 2.16 -13.65 2.70
N LEU A 84 2.24 -12.54 1.94
CA LEU A 84 3.52 -11.91 1.57
C LEU A 84 4.07 -10.98 2.66
N ILE A 85 3.26 -10.58 3.63
CA ILE A 85 3.70 -9.66 4.69
C ILE A 85 4.90 -10.21 5.48
N PRO A 86 4.93 -11.51 5.86
CA PRO A 86 6.11 -12.08 6.54
C PRO A 86 7.39 -12.01 5.71
N GLU A 87 7.31 -12.20 4.38
CA GLU A 87 8.46 -12.04 3.51
C GLU A 87 8.92 -10.57 3.45
N MET A 88 7.98 -9.63 3.43
CA MET A 88 8.30 -8.19 3.50
C MET A 88 9.00 -7.84 4.80
N LEU A 89 8.50 -8.33 5.94
CA LEU A 89 9.10 -8.12 7.27
C LEU A 89 10.53 -8.64 7.32
N LYS A 90 10.78 -9.85 6.81
CA LYS A 90 12.12 -10.42 6.74
C LYS A 90 13.11 -9.49 6.03
N TYR A 91 12.74 -8.94 4.85
CA TYR A 91 13.61 -8.01 4.14
C TYR A 91 13.77 -6.68 4.86
N TRP A 92 12.73 -6.21 5.56
CA TRP A 92 12.81 -5.02 6.40
C TRP A 92 13.82 -5.23 7.54
N GLU A 93 13.81 -6.38 8.21
CA GLU A 93 14.80 -6.75 9.24
C GLU A 93 16.22 -6.88 8.67
N GLU A 94 16.37 -7.23 7.38
CA GLU A 94 17.65 -7.20 6.66
C GLU A 94 18.11 -5.77 6.32
N GLY A 95 17.36 -4.73 6.73
CA GLY A 95 17.69 -3.31 6.57
C GLY A 95 17.26 -2.69 5.24
N TYR A 96 16.22 -3.24 4.58
CA TYR A 96 15.56 -2.57 3.47
C TYR A 96 14.45 -1.66 3.99
N ASP A 97 14.41 -0.43 3.49
CA ASP A 97 13.47 0.60 3.94
C ASP A 97 12.13 0.59 3.16
N ASP A 98 12.13 0.08 1.93
CA ASP A 98 10.97 0.00 1.03
C ASP A 98 10.93 -1.38 0.35
N VAL A 99 10.10 -2.29 0.85
CA VAL A 99 9.90 -3.62 0.25
C VAL A 99 8.61 -3.60 -0.54
N TYR A 100 8.71 -3.58 -1.87
CA TYR A 100 7.54 -3.44 -2.74
C TYR A 100 7.22 -4.71 -3.52
N ALA A 101 5.91 -4.98 -3.65
CA ALA A 101 5.42 -6.11 -4.41
C ALA A 101 5.21 -5.74 -5.88
N LYS A 102 5.85 -6.48 -6.78
CA LYS A 102 5.72 -6.34 -8.23
C LYS A 102 4.94 -7.50 -8.81
N ARG A 103 3.88 -7.16 -9.54
CA ARG A 103 3.05 -8.15 -10.23
C ARG A 103 3.80 -8.82 -11.37
N ILE A 104 3.86 -10.17 -11.38
CA ILE A 104 4.51 -10.95 -12.44
C ILE A 104 3.63 -11.00 -13.69
N THR A 105 2.31 -11.19 -13.53
CA THR A 105 1.36 -11.32 -14.62
C THR A 105 0.32 -10.21 -14.56
N ARG A 106 0.28 -9.37 -15.58
CA ARG A 106 -0.94 -8.65 -15.92
C ARG A 106 -1.71 -9.59 -16.83
N GLY A 107 -2.91 -10.02 -16.46
CA GLY A 107 -3.76 -10.83 -17.30
C GLY A 107 -3.74 -10.39 -18.77
N LYS A 108 -4.49 -10.98 -19.68
CA LYS A 108 -4.48 -10.70 -21.13
C LYS A 108 -4.65 -9.20 -21.45
N GLU A 109 -3.56 -8.43 -21.32
CA GLU A 109 -3.56 -7.02 -21.77
C GLU A 109 -3.43 -6.97 -23.29
N SER A 110 -4.25 -6.15 -23.93
CA SER A 110 -4.10 -5.83 -25.35
C SER A 110 -2.69 -5.28 -25.61
N LEU A 111 -2.03 -5.75 -26.68
CA LEU A 111 -0.70 -5.31 -27.09
C LEU A 111 -0.61 -3.78 -27.24
N MET A 112 -1.70 -3.15 -27.71
CA MET A 112 -1.81 -1.70 -27.85
C MET A 112 -1.76 -0.98 -26.49
N ARG A 113 -2.45 -1.50 -25.47
CA ARG A 113 -2.42 -0.96 -24.12
C ARG A 113 -1.04 -1.08 -23.48
N LYS A 114 -0.36 -2.21 -23.72
CA LYS A 114 1.03 -2.42 -23.27
C LYS A 114 1.98 -1.42 -23.92
N TYR A 115 1.85 -1.19 -25.24
CA TYR A 115 2.67 -0.23 -25.97
C TYR A 115 2.46 1.21 -25.48
N LEU A 116 1.20 1.64 -25.32
CA LEU A 116 0.86 2.97 -24.79
C LEU A 116 1.38 3.17 -23.36
N SER A 117 1.27 2.15 -22.52
CA SER A 117 1.82 2.18 -21.17
C SER A 117 3.34 2.35 -21.17
N LEU A 118 4.06 1.59 -22.00
CA LEU A 118 5.51 1.71 -22.14
C LEU A 118 5.94 3.10 -22.67
N LEU A 119 5.21 3.63 -23.65
CA LEU A 119 5.47 4.96 -24.18
C LEU A 119 5.26 6.04 -23.11
N PHE A 120 4.16 5.94 -22.34
CA PHE A 120 3.88 6.83 -21.21
C PHE A 120 5.01 6.82 -20.17
N TYR A 121 5.43 5.63 -19.72
CA TYR A 121 6.54 5.51 -18.76
C TYR A 121 7.86 6.05 -19.33
N LYS A 122 8.14 5.82 -20.63
CA LYS A 122 9.34 6.34 -21.29
C LYS A 122 9.33 7.87 -21.37
N LEU A 123 8.15 8.46 -21.61
CA LEU A 123 7.99 9.92 -21.64
C LEU A 123 8.15 10.51 -20.22
N LEU A 124 7.51 9.90 -19.25
CA LEU A 124 7.59 10.28 -17.86
C LEU A 124 9.04 10.20 -17.34
N GLN A 125 9.77 9.14 -17.70
CA GLN A 125 11.19 8.97 -17.35
C GLN A 125 12.09 10.05 -17.96
N LYS A 126 11.74 10.60 -19.14
CA LYS A 126 12.49 11.70 -19.77
C LYS A 126 12.25 13.05 -19.08
N THR A 127 11.09 13.22 -18.46
CA THR A 127 10.70 14.48 -17.79
C THR A 127 11.06 14.49 -16.31
N THR A 128 11.33 13.32 -15.73
CA THR A 128 11.68 13.19 -14.31
C THR A 128 13.14 12.69 -14.19
N ARG A 129 13.86 13.21 -13.18
CA ARG A 129 15.21 12.73 -12.83
C ARG A 129 15.18 11.47 -11.94
N VAL A 130 14.00 10.91 -11.73
CA VAL A 130 13.76 9.79 -10.82
C VAL A 130 13.37 8.57 -11.61
N GLU A 131 13.96 7.42 -11.34
CA GLU A 131 13.60 6.15 -11.97
C GLU A 131 12.23 5.68 -11.46
N ILE A 132 11.19 5.82 -12.30
CA ILE A 132 9.85 5.36 -11.99
C ILE A 132 9.76 3.87 -12.31
N LEU A 133 9.45 3.07 -11.29
CA LEU A 133 9.34 1.62 -11.42
C LEU A 133 8.03 1.23 -12.12
N PRO A 134 8.09 0.63 -13.33
CA PRO A 134 6.89 0.18 -14.04
C PRO A 134 6.27 -1.04 -13.35
N ASN A 135 4.94 -1.17 -13.43
CA ASN A 135 4.19 -2.32 -12.91
C ASN A 135 4.25 -2.52 -11.38
N VAL A 136 4.62 -1.50 -10.64
CA VAL A 136 4.61 -1.51 -9.18
C VAL A 136 3.32 -0.87 -8.69
N GLY A 137 2.60 -1.61 -7.84
CA GLY A 137 1.42 -1.14 -7.12
C GLY A 137 1.77 -0.38 -5.83
N ASP A 138 0.74 -0.14 -5.04
CA ASP A 138 0.90 0.47 -3.71
C ASP A 138 1.16 -0.59 -2.62
N PHE A 139 1.05 -1.90 -2.94
CA PHE A 139 1.33 -2.98 -2.02
C PHE A 139 2.83 -3.05 -1.70
N ARG A 140 3.17 -2.55 -0.53
CA ARG A 140 4.55 -2.44 -0.04
C ARG A 140 4.63 -2.30 1.45
N LEU A 141 5.77 -2.64 2.01
CA LEU A 141 6.16 -2.31 3.37
C LEU A 141 7.12 -1.11 3.32
N LEU A 142 6.86 -0.12 4.14
CA LEU A 142 7.71 1.07 4.32
C LEU A 142 8.21 1.14 5.76
N ASP A 143 9.49 1.35 5.93
CA ASP A 143 10.09 1.72 7.22
C ASP A 143 9.58 3.09 7.70
N ARG A 144 9.66 3.34 9.00
CA ARG A 144 9.27 4.61 9.62
C ARG A 144 10.01 5.81 9.01
N CYS A 145 11.27 5.66 8.62
CA CYS A 145 12.03 6.74 7.97
C CYS A 145 11.42 7.15 6.61
N CYS A 146 10.95 6.17 5.80
CA CYS A 146 10.24 6.43 4.55
C CYS A 146 8.91 7.15 4.80
N ILE A 147 8.13 6.69 5.79
CA ILE A 147 6.85 7.29 6.16
C ILE A 147 7.07 8.75 6.58
N ASN A 148 8.05 9.02 7.43
CA ASN A 148 8.37 10.37 7.88
C ASN A 148 8.80 11.29 6.73
N ALA A 149 9.54 10.79 5.75
CA ALA A 149 9.88 11.55 4.54
C ALA A 149 8.64 11.85 3.68
N LEU A 150 7.76 10.85 3.47
CA LEU A 150 6.51 11.02 2.71
C LEU A 150 5.52 11.98 3.37
N LYS A 151 5.51 12.03 4.71
CA LYS A 151 4.70 12.98 5.49
C LYS A 151 5.14 14.43 5.31
N GLN A 152 6.37 14.70 4.95
CA GLN A 152 6.84 16.06 4.66
C GLN A 152 6.42 16.57 3.29
N LEU A 153 6.08 15.67 2.38
CA LEU A 153 5.60 15.99 1.03
C LEU A 153 4.07 16.22 1.07
N ARG A 154 3.65 17.48 1.12
CA ARG A 154 2.24 17.89 1.34
C ARG A 154 1.55 18.44 0.08
N GLU A 155 2.02 18.03 -1.10
CA GLU A 155 1.43 18.45 -2.37
C GLU A 155 -0.05 18.04 -2.44
N SER A 156 -0.91 18.94 -2.91
CA SER A 156 -2.35 18.69 -3.08
C SER A 156 -2.64 17.72 -4.22
N GLN A 157 -1.83 17.77 -5.28
CA GLN A 157 -1.89 16.82 -6.40
C GLN A 157 -0.72 15.83 -6.28
N ARG A 158 -0.96 14.77 -5.51
CA ARG A 158 0.04 13.77 -5.20
C ARG A 158 0.12 12.71 -6.30
N TYR A 159 1.33 12.24 -6.55
CA TYR A 159 1.60 11.01 -7.28
C TYR A 159 2.53 10.14 -6.42
N THR A 160 1.94 9.45 -5.46
CA THR A 160 2.68 8.72 -4.41
C THR A 160 3.65 7.70 -4.98
N LYS A 161 3.33 7.06 -6.11
CA LYS A 161 4.27 6.14 -6.80
C LYS A 161 5.57 6.82 -7.24
N GLY A 162 5.50 8.07 -7.69
CA GLY A 162 6.69 8.88 -7.97
C GLY A 162 7.43 9.28 -6.69
N MET A 163 6.70 9.62 -5.63
CA MET A 163 7.27 10.00 -4.33
C MET A 163 8.05 8.86 -3.70
N TYR A 164 7.57 7.61 -3.77
CA TYR A 164 8.33 6.44 -3.31
C TYR A 164 9.70 6.32 -3.99
N CYS A 165 9.78 6.67 -5.27
CA CYS A 165 11.05 6.66 -5.99
C CYS A 165 11.92 7.87 -5.64
N TRP A 166 11.31 9.03 -5.42
CA TRP A 166 11.99 10.29 -5.18
C TRP A 166 12.68 10.35 -3.82
N ILE A 167 12.10 9.75 -2.78
CA ILE A 167 12.69 9.75 -1.42
C ILE A 167 13.98 8.94 -1.30
N GLY A 168 14.32 8.07 -2.25
CA GLY A 168 15.66 7.52 -2.46
C GLY A 168 16.14 6.45 -1.48
N PHE A 169 15.27 5.89 -0.63
CA PHE A 169 15.62 4.87 0.35
C PHE A 169 15.96 3.50 -0.27
N ARG A 170 16.56 2.60 0.51
CA ARG A 170 17.00 1.27 0.08
C ARG A 170 15.81 0.35 -0.20
N LYS A 171 15.69 -0.12 -1.45
CA LYS A 171 14.52 -0.85 -1.94
C LYS A 171 14.77 -2.32 -2.18
N LYS A 172 13.74 -3.13 -1.96
CA LYS A 172 13.69 -4.54 -2.31
C LYS A 172 12.44 -4.87 -3.11
N GLU A 173 12.61 -5.52 -4.26
CA GLU A 173 11.50 -6.07 -5.05
C GLU A 173 11.17 -7.48 -4.58
N ILE A 174 9.89 -7.77 -4.33
CA ILE A 174 9.34 -9.11 -4.24
C ILE A 174 8.34 -9.31 -5.37
N LYS A 175 8.23 -10.52 -5.90
CA LYS A 175 7.35 -10.82 -7.02
C LYS A 175 6.15 -11.62 -6.56
N PHE A 176 4.95 -11.28 -7.07
CA PHE A 176 3.74 -12.04 -6.75
C PHE A 176 2.81 -12.18 -7.96
N GLU A 177 2.01 -13.24 -7.94
CA GLU A 177 0.90 -13.42 -8.86
C GLU A 177 -0.34 -12.81 -8.23
N GLN A 178 -1.05 -11.97 -9.01
CA GLN A 178 -2.27 -11.34 -8.50
C GLN A 178 -3.42 -12.33 -8.58
N GLU A 179 -4.16 -12.46 -7.50
CA GLU A 179 -5.44 -13.16 -7.49
C GLU A 179 -6.53 -12.35 -8.21
N ASP A 180 -7.52 -13.05 -8.77
CA ASP A 180 -8.66 -12.39 -9.41
C ASP A 180 -9.49 -11.61 -8.37
N ARG A 181 -10.07 -10.47 -8.79
CA ARG A 181 -10.95 -9.69 -7.94
C ARG A 181 -12.13 -10.53 -7.43
N VAL A 182 -12.28 -10.63 -6.12
CA VAL A 182 -13.38 -11.37 -5.48
C VAL A 182 -14.61 -10.46 -5.29
N ALA A 183 -14.42 -9.13 -5.25
CA ALA A 183 -15.50 -8.16 -5.12
C ALA A 183 -15.12 -6.82 -5.74
N GLY A 184 -16.05 -6.16 -6.37
CA GLY A 184 -15.93 -4.81 -6.94
C GLY A 184 -17.17 -4.45 -7.72
#